data_02e2aa96a0a5f658ea476a7a490cd755
#
_entry.id   02e2aa96a0a5f658ea476a7a490cd755
#
_cell.length_a   1.000
_cell.length_b   1.000
_cell.length_c   1.000
_cell.angle_alpha   90.00
_cell.angle_beta   90.00
_cell.angle_gamma   90.00
#
_symmetry.space_group_name_H-M   'P 1'
#
loop_
_entity.id
_entity.type
_entity.pdbx_description
1 polymer ?
#
loop_
_entity_poly.entity_id
_entity_poly.type
_entity_poly.pdbx_seq_one_letter_code
_entity_poly.pdbx_strand_id
1 'polypeptide(L)'
;MTVTRGNVGAQSSKVSGYVSGGTPNSNVIDKFPFAVDTNASDVGDLTQGRAQNGGTSSEAFGYNAGGEPGPGVLNTIDKFPFAVDTNASDVGDLSAAKRQAAGTNSKEFGCASGGQDASTPLNVIERFPFTQDLSLIHI
;
A
#
# COMPACT_ATOMS: atom_id res chain seq x y z
N MET A 1 6.19 -15.11 4.08
CA MET A 1 6.80 -13.77 4.31
C MET A 1 8.24 -13.97 4.73
N THR A 2 9.12 -13.10 4.29
CA THR A 2 10.55 -13.16 4.62
C THR A 2 10.84 -12.75 6.07
N VAL A 3 9.97 -11.93 6.65
CA VAL A 3 10.04 -11.47 8.04
C VAL A 3 8.66 -11.58 8.69
N THR A 4 8.60 -11.96 9.95
CA THR A 4 7.36 -11.98 10.74
C THR A 4 6.88 -10.56 11.00
N ARG A 5 5.67 -10.23 10.53
CA ARG A 5 5.06 -8.90 10.70
C ARG A 5 3.54 -8.96 10.59
N GLY A 6 2.88 -8.02 11.26
CA GLY A 6 1.44 -7.84 11.20
C GLY A 6 1.04 -6.48 10.62
N ASN A 7 -0.24 -6.19 10.54
CA ASN A 7 -0.77 -4.89 10.08
C ASN A 7 -0.21 -4.44 8.72
N VAL A 8 -0.17 -5.37 7.80
CA VAL A 8 0.42 -5.22 6.46
C VAL A 8 -0.59 -4.68 5.46
N GLY A 9 -0.08 -4.07 4.37
CA GLY A 9 -0.85 -3.84 3.15
C GLY A 9 -0.79 -5.07 2.25
N ALA A 10 -1.84 -5.32 1.49
CA ALA A 10 -1.91 -6.43 0.55
C ALA A 10 -2.26 -5.94 -0.86
N GLN A 11 -1.59 -6.50 -1.85
CA GLN A 11 -1.80 -6.22 -3.26
C GLN A 11 -1.77 -7.53 -4.05
N SER A 12 -2.30 -7.52 -5.25
CA SER A 12 -2.27 -8.69 -6.12
C SER A 12 -2.18 -8.33 -7.60
N SER A 13 -1.38 -9.12 -8.31
CA SER A 13 -1.42 -9.22 -9.77
C SER A 13 -2.28 -10.43 -10.18
N LYS A 14 -2.34 -10.74 -11.47
CA LYS A 14 -3.01 -11.95 -11.96
C LYS A 14 -2.34 -13.25 -11.46
N VAL A 15 -1.05 -13.19 -11.17
CA VAL A 15 -0.22 -14.41 -10.92
C VAL A 15 0.44 -14.43 -9.56
N SER A 16 0.48 -13.31 -8.86
CA SER A 16 1.18 -13.21 -7.57
C SER A 16 0.43 -12.35 -6.56
N GLY A 17 0.54 -12.71 -5.30
CA GLY A 17 0.18 -11.87 -4.17
C GLY A 17 1.39 -11.13 -3.64
N TYR A 18 1.15 -9.97 -3.03
CA TYR A 18 2.16 -9.12 -2.41
C TYR A 18 1.71 -8.71 -1.01
N VAL A 19 2.68 -8.59 -0.12
CA VAL A 19 2.49 -8.10 1.24
C VAL A 19 3.53 -7.03 1.50
N SER A 20 3.09 -5.85 1.88
CA SER A 20 3.97 -4.68 2.00
C SER A 20 3.84 -3.97 3.35
N GLY A 21 4.97 -3.49 3.87
CA GLY A 21 5.04 -2.82 5.16
C GLY A 21 4.78 -3.77 6.33
N GLY A 22 4.28 -3.23 7.42
CA GLY A 22 3.87 -3.97 8.62
C GLY A 22 4.67 -3.64 9.87
N THR A 23 4.13 -4.10 11.00
CA THR A 23 4.73 -3.92 12.32
C THR A 23 5.97 -4.82 12.49
N PRO A 24 7.09 -4.34 13.00
CA PRO A 24 7.37 -3.00 13.51
C PRO A 24 7.96 -2.06 12.43
N ASN A 25 7.13 -1.35 11.67
CA ASN A 25 7.54 -0.34 10.67
C ASN A 25 8.45 -0.88 9.56
N SER A 26 8.09 -2.02 9.01
CA SER A 26 8.80 -2.62 7.89
C SER A 26 8.60 -1.83 6.61
N ASN A 27 9.62 -1.76 5.76
CA ASN A 27 9.51 -1.26 4.39
C ASN A 27 9.45 -2.39 3.35
N VAL A 28 9.63 -3.64 3.74
CA VAL A 28 9.75 -4.80 2.85
C VAL A 28 8.48 -5.03 2.03
N ILE A 29 8.65 -5.32 0.75
CA ILE A 29 7.63 -5.84 -0.15
C ILE A 29 7.94 -7.30 -0.44
N ASP A 30 7.12 -8.20 0.08
CA ASP A 30 7.20 -9.64 -0.20
C ASP A 30 6.24 -10.03 -1.32
N LYS A 31 6.69 -10.95 -2.17
CA LYS A 31 5.94 -11.51 -3.30
C LYS A 31 5.84 -13.03 -3.18
N PHE A 32 4.69 -13.59 -3.46
CA PHE A 32 4.48 -15.04 -3.53
C PHE A 32 3.60 -15.40 -4.73
N PRO A 33 3.93 -16.48 -5.47
CA PRO A 33 3.14 -16.91 -6.62
C PRO A 33 1.84 -17.59 -6.16
N PHE A 34 0.78 -17.49 -6.96
CA PHE A 34 -0.47 -18.23 -6.71
C PHE A 34 -0.42 -19.67 -7.21
N ALA A 35 0.42 -19.95 -8.22
CA ALA A 35 0.41 -21.25 -8.89
C ALA A 35 1.13 -22.37 -8.13
N VAL A 36 1.98 -22.05 -7.18
CA VAL A 36 2.79 -23.02 -6.42
C VAL A 36 2.88 -22.63 -4.95
N ASP A 37 2.89 -23.63 -4.09
CA ASP A 37 3.09 -23.46 -2.65
C ASP A 37 4.57 -23.26 -2.38
N THR A 38 4.97 -22.02 -2.11
CA THR A 38 6.36 -21.66 -1.81
C THR A 38 6.42 -20.48 -0.87
N ASN A 39 7.57 -20.26 -0.29
CA ASN A 39 7.82 -19.09 0.53
C ASN A 39 7.80 -17.81 -0.30
N ALA A 40 7.41 -16.71 0.32
CA ALA A 40 7.52 -15.40 -0.29
C ALA A 40 8.99 -14.99 -0.46
N SER A 41 9.24 -14.14 -1.45
CA SER A 41 10.55 -13.52 -1.70
C SER A 41 10.44 -12.02 -1.48
N ASP A 42 11.47 -11.43 -0.89
CA ASP A 42 11.64 -9.98 -0.82
C ASP A 42 11.97 -9.47 -2.23
N VAL A 43 11.15 -8.53 -2.73
CA VAL A 43 11.26 -8.00 -4.09
C VAL A 43 11.51 -6.49 -4.12
N GLY A 44 11.59 -5.84 -3.00
CA GLY A 44 11.86 -4.41 -2.90
C GLY A 44 11.34 -3.79 -1.62
N ASP A 45 11.46 -2.48 -1.54
CA ASP A 45 11.11 -1.69 -0.36
C ASP A 45 10.12 -0.57 -0.70
N LEU A 46 9.23 -0.28 0.24
CA LEU A 46 8.48 0.98 0.30
C LEU A 46 9.45 2.15 0.52
N THR A 47 9.03 3.37 0.17
CA THR A 47 9.85 4.58 0.37
C THR A 47 10.13 4.86 1.85
N GLN A 48 9.26 4.37 2.73
CA GLN A 48 9.42 4.47 4.18
C GLN A 48 8.77 3.28 4.88
N GLY A 49 9.41 2.76 5.90
CA GLY A 49 8.85 1.72 6.77
C GLY A 49 7.57 2.20 7.45
N ARG A 50 6.53 1.38 7.39
CA ARG A 50 5.20 1.72 7.93
C ARG A 50 4.36 0.48 8.20
N ALA A 51 3.47 0.59 9.16
CA ALA A 51 2.43 -0.39 9.45
C ALA A 51 1.04 0.22 9.22
N GLN A 52 -0.01 -0.59 9.28
CA GLN A 52 -1.40 -0.15 9.23
C GLN A 52 -1.76 0.66 7.96
N ASN A 53 -1.12 0.30 6.86
CA ASN A 53 -1.27 0.95 5.55
C ASN A 53 -2.38 0.28 4.73
N GLY A 54 -3.00 1.05 3.83
CA GLY A 54 -3.99 0.54 2.87
C GLY A 54 -3.33 0.04 1.59
N GLY A 55 -3.63 -1.20 1.19
CA GLY A 55 -3.14 -1.77 -0.06
C GLY A 55 -4.20 -1.76 -1.15
N THR A 56 -3.83 -1.39 -2.37
CA THR A 56 -4.67 -1.50 -3.57
C THR A 56 -3.84 -1.92 -4.77
N SER A 57 -4.50 -2.32 -5.86
CA SER A 57 -3.82 -2.83 -7.06
C SER A 57 -4.49 -2.35 -8.32
N SER A 58 -3.69 -1.92 -9.30
CA SER A 58 -4.11 -1.89 -10.70
C SER A 58 -3.72 -3.21 -11.37
N GLU A 59 -3.92 -3.31 -12.67
CA GLU A 59 -3.46 -4.50 -13.42
C GLU A 59 -1.93 -4.65 -13.40
N ALA A 60 -1.20 -3.52 -13.41
CA ALA A 60 0.25 -3.48 -13.57
C ALA A 60 1.04 -3.05 -12.32
N PHE A 61 0.39 -2.48 -11.32
CA PHE A 61 1.06 -1.88 -10.15
C PHE A 61 0.34 -2.17 -8.84
N GLY A 62 1.13 -2.37 -7.80
CA GLY A 62 0.67 -2.31 -6.42
C GLY A 62 0.82 -0.91 -5.84
N TYR A 63 -0.09 -0.53 -4.97
CA TYR A 63 -0.11 0.76 -4.27
C TYR A 63 -0.23 0.54 -2.77
N ASN A 64 0.40 1.43 -2.03
CA ASN A 64 0.39 1.43 -0.57
C ASN A 64 0.13 2.85 -0.08
N ALA A 65 -1.00 3.06 0.58
CA ALA A 65 -1.48 4.39 0.93
C ALA A 65 -1.52 4.61 2.44
N GLY A 66 -0.95 5.71 2.89
CA GLY A 66 -0.92 6.10 4.30
C GLY A 66 -0.11 5.15 5.16
N GLY A 67 -0.50 5.01 6.41
CA GLY A 67 0.14 4.15 7.40
C GLY A 67 0.80 4.90 8.54
N GLU A 68 1.41 4.14 9.42
CA GLU A 68 2.08 4.61 10.63
C GLU A 68 3.57 4.28 10.57
N PRO A 69 4.48 5.28 10.53
CA PRO A 69 5.92 5.03 10.44
C PRO A 69 6.60 4.87 11.81
N GLY A 70 5.85 4.97 12.88
CA GLY A 70 6.32 5.03 14.26
C GLY A 70 5.51 6.10 14.96
N PRO A 71 6.05 7.27 15.31
CA PRO A 71 5.19 8.37 15.73
C PRO A 71 4.51 9.00 14.52
N GLY A 72 3.21 9.28 14.65
CA GLY A 72 2.42 9.97 13.62
C GLY A 72 1.83 9.05 12.55
N VAL A 73 1.29 9.68 11.51
CA VAL A 73 0.63 9.03 10.38
C VAL A 73 1.08 9.64 9.07
N LEU A 74 1.05 8.85 8.00
CA LEU A 74 1.49 9.27 6.66
C LEU A 74 0.32 9.58 5.74
N ASN A 75 0.56 10.47 4.80
CA ASN A 75 -0.31 10.72 3.64
C ASN A 75 0.26 10.13 2.34
N THR A 76 1.49 9.66 2.34
CA THR A 76 2.21 9.18 1.16
C THR A 76 1.52 8.00 0.50
N ILE A 77 1.49 8.01 -0.83
CA ILE A 77 1.07 6.87 -1.67
C ILE A 77 2.28 6.36 -2.42
N ASP A 78 2.69 5.15 -2.11
CA ASP A 78 3.76 4.44 -2.79
C ASP A 78 3.20 3.54 -3.88
N LYS A 79 3.95 3.40 -4.98
CA LYS A 79 3.61 2.59 -6.15
C LYS A 79 4.80 1.70 -6.52
N PHE A 80 4.56 0.42 -6.79
CA PHE A 80 5.58 -0.50 -7.27
C PHE A 80 5.06 -1.35 -8.43
N PRO A 81 5.90 -1.65 -9.45
CA PRO A 81 5.47 -2.43 -10.60
C PRO A 81 5.40 -3.93 -10.28
N PHE A 82 4.46 -4.65 -10.90
CA PHE A 82 4.40 -6.10 -10.82
C PHE A 82 5.33 -6.81 -11.81
N ALA A 83 5.67 -6.14 -12.93
CA ALA A 83 6.47 -6.74 -14.00
C ALA A 83 7.97 -6.85 -13.66
N VAL A 84 8.46 -6.02 -12.74
CA VAL A 84 9.88 -5.93 -12.37
C VAL A 84 10.00 -5.85 -10.85
N ASP A 85 10.89 -6.66 -10.28
CA ASP A 85 11.19 -6.62 -8.85
C ASP A 85 12.08 -5.40 -8.58
N THR A 86 11.51 -4.38 -7.93
CA THR A 86 12.17 -3.10 -7.63
C THR A 86 11.47 -2.38 -6.49
N ASN A 87 12.13 -1.37 -5.94
CA ASN A 87 11.58 -0.52 -4.89
C ASN A 87 10.37 0.28 -5.37
N ALA A 88 9.50 0.62 -4.43
CA ALA A 88 8.39 1.53 -4.67
C ALA A 88 8.89 2.98 -4.88
N SER A 89 8.06 3.77 -5.54
CA SER A 89 8.23 5.20 -5.70
C SER A 89 7.07 5.93 -5.05
N ASP A 90 7.33 7.07 -4.43
CA ASP A 90 6.30 8.01 -3.98
C ASP A 90 5.64 8.64 -5.22
N VAL A 91 4.33 8.49 -5.35
CA VAL A 91 3.58 9.02 -6.50
C VAL A 91 2.52 10.04 -6.12
N GLY A 92 2.40 10.37 -4.85
CA GLY A 92 1.47 11.38 -4.38
C GLY A 92 1.03 11.20 -2.94
N ASP A 93 0.07 12.02 -2.53
CA ASP A 93 -0.40 12.09 -1.16
C ASP A 93 -1.91 11.93 -1.05
N LEU A 94 -2.37 11.33 0.04
CA LEU A 94 -3.75 11.43 0.48
C LEU A 94 -4.06 12.87 0.95
N SER A 95 -5.32 13.29 0.90
CA SER A 95 -5.74 14.61 1.37
C SER A 95 -5.53 14.78 2.87
N ALA A 96 -5.60 13.69 3.61
CA ALA A 96 -5.31 13.65 5.04
C ALA A 96 -4.44 12.44 5.36
N ALA A 97 -3.39 12.66 6.14
CA ALA A 97 -2.58 11.57 6.67
C ALA A 97 -3.43 10.64 7.53
N LYS A 98 -3.30 9.34 7.33
CA LYS A 98 -4.11 8.36 8.05
C LYS A 98 -3.46 6.97 8.09
N ARG A 99 -3.88 6.18 9.05
CA ARG A 99 -3.59 4.76 9.20
C ARG A 99 -4.87 3.95 9.24
N GLN A 100 -4.80 2.64 9.09
CA GLN A 100 -5.93 1.72 9.16
C GLN A 100 -7.05 2.00 8.13
N ALA A 101 -6.70 2.64 7.02
CA ALA A 101 -7.64 2.80 5.92
C ALA A 101 -7.88 1.47 5.22
N ALA A 102 -9.12 1.23 4.83
CA ALA A 102 -9.44 0.10 3.96
C ALA A 102 -9.09 0.44 2.51
N GLY A 103 -8.27 -0.40 1.89
CA GLY A 103 -7.92 -0.29 0.48
C GLY A 103 -8.91 -1.07 -0.38
N THR A 104 -9.44 -0.43 -1.41
CA THR A 104 -10.26 -1.06 -2.46
C THR A 104 -9.88 -0.49 -3.81
N ASN A 105 -10.26 -1.16 -4.88
CA ASN A 105 -9.97 -0.65 -6.22
C ASN A 105 -11.03 -1.07 -7.24
N SER A 106 -11.16 -0.24 -8.25
CA SER A 106 -11.75 -0.58 -9.54
C SER A 106 -10.63 -0.86 -10.54
N LYS A 107 -10.98 -1.04 -11.81
CA LYS A 107 -9.99 -1.16 -12.88
C LYS A 107 -9.13 0.11 -13.05
N GLU A 108 -9.70 1.28 -12.76
CA GLU A 108 -9.10 2.58 -13.08
C GLU A 108 -8.65 3.36 -11.85
N PHE A 109 -9.16 3.04 -10.68
CA PHE A 109 -8.94 3.81 -9.44
C PHE A 109 -8.62 2.93 -8.25
N GLY A 110 -7.70 3.40 -7.43
CA GLY A 110 -7.53 2.96 -6.05
C GLY A 110 -8.32 3.84 -5.10
N CYS A 111 -8.79 3.27 -4.01
CA CYS A 111 -9.51 3.99 -2.96
C CYS A 111 -8.89 3.69 -1.60
N ALA A 112 -8.82 4.71 -0.77
CA ALA A 112 -8.50 4.60 0.65
C ALA A 112 -9.69 5.15 1.46
N SER A 113 -10.35 4.28 2.20
CA SER A 113 -11.62 4.59 2.86
C SER A 113 -11.48 4.52 4.38
N GLY A 114 -12.03 5.52 5.07
CA GLY A 114 -12.02 5.58 6.52
C GLY A 114 -10.62 5.70 7.10
N GLY A 115 -10.35 4.88 8.11
CA GLY A 115 -9.11 4.94 8.88
C GLY A 115 -9.19 5.96 9.99
N GLN A 116 -8.04 6.32 10.51
CA GLN A 116 -7.95 7.37 11.53
C GLN A 116 -6.69 8.20 11.31
N ASP A 117 -6.73 9.45 11.71
CA ASP A 117 -5.54 10.27 11.91
C ASP A 117 -4.81 9.81 13.19
N ALA A 118 -3.97 10.63 13.79
CA ALA A 118 -3.26 10.25 15.01
C ALA A 118 -4.18 9.84 16.17
N SER A 119 -5.44 10.30 16.20
CA SER A 119 -6.33 10.13 17.35
C SER A 119 -7.81 9.93 17.03
N THR A 120 -8.28 10.32 15.84
CA THR A 120 -9.71 10.41 15.49
C THR A 120 -10.06 9.55 14.30
N PRO A 121 -11.12 8.72 14.36
CA PRO A 121 -11.64 8.04 13.19
C PRO A 121 -12.11 9.01 12.11
N LEU A 122 -11.87 8.66 10.85
CA LEU A 122 -12.22 9.46 9.69
C LEU A 122 -13.36 8.81 8.89
N ASN A 123 -14.23 9.62 8.31
CA ASN A 123 -15.31 9.17 7.44
C ASN A 123 -15.08 9.49 5.96
N VAL A 124 -13.84 9.75 5.59
CA VAL A 124 -13.43 10.16 4.24
C VAL A 124 -13.17 8.96 3.35
N ILE A 125 -13.64 9.03 2.11
CA ILE A 125 -13.25 8.11 1.03
C ILE A 125 -12.41 8.93 0.05
N GLU A 126 -11.19 8.49 -0.20
CA GLU A 126 -10.29 9.11 -1.17
C GLU A 126 -10.08 8.17 -2.34
N ARG A 127 -10.09 8.73 -3.53
CA ARG A 127 -9.88 8.02 -4.78
C ARG A 127 -8.66 8.61 -5.49
N PHE A 128 -7.83 7.75 -6.04
CA PHE A 128 -6.70 8.16 -6.87
C PHE A 128 -6.67 7.35 -8.18
N PRO A 129 -6.40 8.02 -9.31
CA PRO A 129 -6.37 7.33 -10.60
C PRO A 129 -5.08 6.52 -10.76
N PHE A 130 -5.19 5.34 -11.38
CA PHE A 130 -4.03 4.52 -11.69
C PHE A 130 -3.24 4.99 -12.90
N THR A 131 -3.79 5.88 -13.72
CA THR A 131 -3.18 6.35 -14.98
C THR A 131 -2.25 7.53 -14.82
N GLN A 132 -2.18 8.12 -13.61
CA GLN A 132 -1.40 9.33 -13.35
C GLN A 132 -0.56 9.14 -12.10
N ASP A 133 0.62 9.76 -12.09
CA ASP A 133 1.32 10.09 -10.86
C ASP A 133 0.53 11.23 -10.21
N LEU A 134 0.22 11.07 -8.95
CA LEU A 134 -0.94 11.68 -8.36
C LEU A 134 -0.82 13.16 -8.08
N SER A 135 -1.72 13.91 -8.68
CA SER A 135 -2.36 14.97 -7.94
C SER A 135 -3.64 14.38 -7.32
N LEU A 136 -3.85 14.62 -6.07
CA LEU A 136 -4.92 14.06 -5.28
C LEU A 136 -6.30 14.32 -5.87
N ILE A 137 -7.13 13.27 -5.93
CA ILE A 137 -8.56 13.41 -6.19
C ILE A 137 -9.31 13.01 -4.92
N HIS A 138 -9.96 13.99 -4.32
CA HIS A 138 -10.82 13.81 -3.16
C HIS A 138 -12.26 13.58 -3.61
N ILE A 139 -12.92 12.62 -3.00
CA ILE A 139 -14.35 12.36 -3.21
C ILE A 139 -15.14 12.88 -2.00
#